data_347b15d078543f8781c79e25fcf5f6a8
#
_entry.id   347b15d078543f8781c79e25fcf5f6a8
#
_cell.length_a   1.000
_cell.length_b   1.000
_cell.length_c   1.000
_cell.angle_alpha   90.00
_cell.angle_beta   90.00
_cell.angle_gamma   90.00
#
_symmetry.space_group_name_H-M   'P 1'
#
loop_
_entity.id
_entity.type
_entity.pdbx_description
1 polymer ?
#
loop_
_entity_poly.entity_id
_entity_poly.type
_entity_poly.pdbx_seq_one_letter_code
_entity_poly.pdbx_strand_id
1 'polypeptide(L)'
;MVASTVGPYVWYGEALVAACAEAGTDYTDLTGEAEFVDRMYLEHDDRARETGARLVHACGFDSVPHDLGAYFTVRQLPEGVPLTVDGYVRTDAVFSGGTFASALTAMGRGPQMLRAAQERRLHEPRLVGRRARAPQGAPHFSPETGTWALPLPTLDPRVVERSARGLERYGPDFRYRHFASVKHLPMAIGGTAAIGLLVGAAQIPAARKWLSARVEPGTGPDEQRRRRSWFTVRFVGEGGGRRVYTEVSGGDPGYGETAKMLAEASLALALDDLPATSGQVTTAVAMGDALLERLQAAGLRFRVAASR
;
A
#
# COMPACT_ATOMS: atom_id res chain seq x y z
N MET A 1 3.61 -6.04 -21.02
CA MET A 1 3.23 -5.31 -19.79
C MET A 1 1.78 -4.85 -19.88
N VAL A 2 0.97 -5.07 -18.87
CA VAL A 2 -0.45 -4.69 -18.81
C VAL A 2 -0.69 -3.90 -17.51
N ALA A 3 -1.37 -2.75 -17.60
CA ALA A 3 -1.84 -1.96 -16.46
C ALA A 3 -3.37 -2.02 -16.37
N SER A 4 -3.92 -2.30 -15.20
CA SER A 4 -5.36 -2.41 -14.96
C SER A 4 -5.86 -1.36 -13.97
N THR A 5 -6.99 -0.72 -14.31
CA THR A 5 -7.70 0.21 -13.43
C THR A 5 -9.14 -0.25 -13.16
N VAL A 6 -9.44 -1.51 -13.40
CA VAL A 6 -10.80 -2.07 -13.36
C VAL A 6 -11.08 -2.66 -11.98
N GLY A 7 -11.71 -1.89 -11.10
CA GLY A 7 -12.18 -2.34 -9.77
C GLY A 7 -13.71 -2.51 -9.71
N PRO A 8 -14.26 -3.18 -8.69
CA PRO A 8 -13.56 -3.95 -7.65
C PRO A 8 -12.81 -5.17 -8.20
N TYR A 9 -11.54 -5.29 -7.84
CA TYR A 9 -10.65 -6.32 -8.40
C TYR A 9 -11.02 -7.73 -7.97
N VAL A 10 -11.58 -7.91 -6.79
CA VAL A 10 -12.06 -9.21 -6.30
C VAL A 10 -13.11 -9.85 -7.21
N TRP A 11 -13.79 -9.03 -8.04
CA TRP A 11 -14.82 -9.50 -8.98
C TRP A 11 -14.33 -9.59 -10.43
N TYR A 12 -13.42 -8.71 -10.83
CA TYR A 12 -13.08 -8.52 -12.25
C TYR A 12 -11.59 -8.67 -12.57
N GLY A 13 -10.70 -8.71 -11.56
CA GLY A 13 -9.24 -8.66 -11.78
C GLY A 13 -8.61 -9.98 -12.16
N GLU A 14 -9.12 -11.12 -11.65
CA GLU A 14 -8.49 -12.44 -11.74
C GLU A 14 -8.18 -12.88 -13.16
N ALA A 15 -9.14 -12.79 -14.08
CA ALA A 15 -8.96 -13.26 -15.46
C ALA A 15 -7.77 -12.59 -16.17
N LEU A 16 -7.54 -11.29 -15.89
CA LEU A 16 -6.43 -10.56 -16.48
C LEU A 16 -5.09 -10.93 -15.84
N VAL A 17 -5.06 -11.11 -14.52
CA VAL A 17 -3.87 -11.59 -13.79
C VAL A 17 -3.48 -12.99 -14.27
N ALA A 18 -4.45 -13.91 -14.39
CA ALA A 18 -4.23 -15.25 -14.92
C ALA A 18 -3.63 -15.23 -16.32
N ALA A 19 -4.22 -14.44 -17.25
CA ALA A 19 -3.72 -14.31 -18.61
C ALA A 19 -2.29 -13.74 -18.66
N CYS A 20 -1.96 -12.77 -17.78
CA CYS A 20 -0.61 -12.21 -17.68
C CYS A 20 0.39 -13.25 -17.15
N ALA A 21 0.02 -13.98 -16.09
CA ALA A 21 0.85 -15.06 -15.54
C ALA A 21 1.13 -16.17 -16.58
N GLU A 22 0.11 -16.58 -17.35
CA GLU A 22 0.27 -17.57 -18.42
C GLU A 22 1.16 -17.09 -19.57
N ALA A 23 1.05 -15.83 -19.95
CA ALA A 23 1.74 -15.26 -21.09
C ALA A 23 3.17 -14.75 -20.78
N GLY A 24 3.65 -14.84 -19.53
CA GLY A 24 4.92 -14.23 -19.13
C GLY A 24 4.90 -12.70 -19.24
N THR A 25 3.72 -12.09 -19.08
CA THR A 25 3.51 -10.66 -19.24
C THR A 25 3.41 -9.97 -17.89
N ASP A 26 4.20 -8.92 -17.68
CA ASP A 26 4.13 -8.12 -16.46
C ASP A 26 2.79 -7.44 -16.29
N TYR A 27 2.32 -7.37 -15.05
CA TYR A 27 1.02 -6.83 -14.66
C TYR A 27 1.15 -5.79 -13.54
N THR A 28 0.37 -4.71 -13.64
CA THR A 28 0.20 -3.71 -12.56
C THR A 28 -1.27 -3.35 -12.38
N ASP A 29 -1.65 -2.97 -11.15
CA ASP A 29 -2.99 -2.48 -10.83
C ASP A 29 -3.00 -1.44 -9.71
N LEU A 30 -4.20 -0.96 -9.37
CA LEU A 30 -4.49 0.00 -8.30
C LEU A 30 -5.29 -0.63 -7.16
N THR A 31 -5.20 -1.94 -6.94
CA THR A 31 -6.01 -2.59 -5.92
C THR A 31 -5.61 -2.18 -4.51
N GLY A 32 -6.60 -1.85 -3.66
CA GLY A 32 -6.46 -1.79 -2.21
C GLY A 32 -7.05 -3.03 -1.50
N GLU A 33 -7.44 -4.06 -2.26
CA GLU A 33 -8.20 -5.22 -1.81
C GLU A 33 -7.28 -6.36 -1.38
N ALA A 34 -6.97 -6.46 -0.08
CA ALA A 34 -6.04 -7.45 0.45
C ALA A 34 -6.44 -8.92 0.14
N GLU A 35 -7.76 -9.22 0.11
CA GLU A 35 -8.26 -10.54 -0.28
C GLU A 35 -7.87 -10.88 -1.72
N PHE A 36 -8.03 -9.93 -2.65
CA PHE A 36 -7.66 -10.14 -4.04
C PHE A 36 -6.16 -10.41 -4.18
N VAL A 37 -5.32 -9.59 -3.56
CA VAL A 37 -3.86 -9.75 -3.61
C VAL A 37 -3.43 -11.12 -3.05
N ASP A 38 -4.04 -11.57 -1.96
CA ASP A 38 -3.70 -12.87 -1.35
C ASP A 38 -4.16 -14.05 -2.22
N ARG A 39 -5.34 -13.95 -2.85
CA ARG A 39 -5.84 -14.97 -3.79
C ARG A 39 -4.97 -15.05 -5.05
N MET A 40 -4.62 -13.91 -5.63
CA MET A 40 -3.76 -13.89 -6.84
C MET A 40 -2.38 -14.52 -6.57
N TYR A 41 -1.86 -14.38 -5.36
CA TYR A 41 -0.67 -15.09 -4.94
C TYR A 41 -0.89 -16.62 -4.93
N LEU A 42 -1.95 -17.09 -4.28
CA LEU A 42 -2.24 -18.51 -4.12
C LEU A 42 -2.52 -19.21 -5.46
N GLU A 43 -3.13 -18.51 -6.39
CA GLU A 43 -3.63 -19.07 -7.64
C GLU A 43 -2.63 -18.91 -8.80
N HIS A 44 -1.79 -17.86 -8.79
CA HIS A 44 -1.01 -17.47 -9.98
C HIS A 44 0.49 -17.19 -9.74
N ASP A 45 0.99 -17.17 -8.48
CA ASP A 45 2.40 -16.85 -8.19
C ASP A 45 3.37 -17.86 -8.82
N ASP A 46 3.09 -19.16 -8.63
CA ASP A 46 3.94 -20.23 -9.17
C ASP A 46 4.00 -20.15 -10.70
N ARG A 47 2.86 -19.97 -11.36
CA ARG A 47 2.81 -19.83 -12.81
C ARG A 47 3.55 -18.58 -13.30
N ALA A 48 3.39 -17.45 -12.62
CA ALA A 48 4.12 -16.23 -12.95
C ALA A 48 5.64 -16.38 -12.76
N ARG A 49 6.07 -17.17 -11.76
CA ARG A 49 7.49 -17.54 -11.58
C ARG A 49 8.04 -18.38 -12.71
N GLU A 50 7.28 -19.38 -13.17
CA GLU A 50 7.67 -20.25 -14.28
C GLU A 50 7.81 -19.48 -15.59
N THR A 51 6.92 -18.56 -15.87
CA THR A 51 6.89 -17.79 -17.13
C THR A 51 7.77 -16.53 -17.09
N GLY A 52 8.24 -16.14 -15.90
CA GLY A 52 9.02 -14.91 -15.69
C GLY A 52 8.16 -13.64 -15.56
N ALA A 53 6.83 -13.74 -15.49
CA ALA A 53 5.96 -12.59 -15.29
C ALA A 53 6.13 -11.99 -13.89
N ARG A 54 6.04 -10.65 -13.79
CA ARG A 54 5.96 -9.92 -12.53
C ARG A 54 4.53 -9.44 -12.32
N LEU A 55 3.90 -9.89 -11.25
CA LEU A 55 2.55 -9.46 -10.84
C LEU A 55 2.69 -8.45 -9.70
N VAL A 56 2.58 -7.16 -10.03
CA VAL A 56 2.79 -6.06 -9.07
C VAL A 56 1.47 -5.37 -8.79
N HIS A 57 0.89 -5.67 -7.64
CA HIS A 57 -0.38 -5.09 -7.19
C HIS A 57 -0.18 -3.77 -6.46
N ALA A 58 -1.26 -2.98 -6.37
CA ALA A 58 -1.33 -1.74 -5.58
C ALA A 58 -0.29 -0.68 -5.99
N CYS A 59 -0.13 -0.46 -7.30
CA CYS A 59 0.79 0.53 -7.88
C CYS A 59 0.26 1.97 -7.81
N GLY A 60 -0.59 2.30 -6.84
CA GLY A 60 -1.14 3.62 -6.58
C GLY A 60 -0.81 4.16 -5.19
N PHE A 61 -1.56 5.18 -4.77
CA PHE A 61 -1.40 5.79 -3.45
C PHE A 61 -1.57 4.78 -2.31
N ASP A 62 -2.41 3.77 -2.50
CA ASP A 62 -2.69 2.75 -1.48
C ASP A 62 -1.43 1.97 -1.03
N SER A 63 -0.34 1.97 -1.81
CA SER A 63 0.88 1.29 -1.35
C SER A 63 2.19 1.95 -1.77
N VAL A 64 2.30 2.56 -2.95
CA VAL A 64 3.59 3.07 -3.47
C VAL A 64 4.29 4.04 -2.53
N PRO A 65 3.64 5.10 -1.98
CA PRO A 65 4.32 6.04 -1.08
C PRO A 65 4.72 5.38 0.24
N HIS A 66 4.04 4.31 0.64
CA HIS A 66 4.28 3.59 1.89
C HIS A 66 5.41 2.58 1.72
N ASP A 67 5.39 1.81 0.64
CA ASP A 67 6.40 0.81 0.32
C ASP A 67 7.74 1.45 -0.03
N LEU A 68 7.76 2.34 -1.01
CA LEU A 68 8.98 3.07 -1.38
C LEU A 68 9.44 4.05 -0.31
N GLY A 69 8.52 4.62 0.48
CA GLY A 69 8.85 5.47 1.61
C GLY A 69 9.54 4.69 2.74
N ALA A 70 9.06 3.49 3.08
CA ALA A 70 9.72 2.59 4.01
C ALA A 70 11.08 2.12 3.45
N TYR A 71 11.15 1.75 2.18
CA TYR A 71 12.38 1.42 1.47
C TYR A 71 13.39 2.56 1.53
N PHE A 72 13.01 3.78 1.19
CA PHE A 72 13.83 4.99 1.28
C PHE A 72 14.31 5.23 2.72
N THR A 73 13.45 5.00 3.72
CA THR A 73 13.79 5.17 5.15
C THR A 73 14.82 4.17 5.62
N VAL A 74 14.66 2.88 5.31
CA VAL A 74 15.63 1.86 5.74
C VAL A 74 16.99 2.05 5.10
N ARG A 75 17.07 2.66 3.92
CA ARG A 75 18.36 3.02 3.29
C ARG A 75 19.16 4.09 4.05
N GLN A 76 18.51 4.86 4.91
CA GLN A 76 19.16 5.86 5.76
C GLN A 76 19.67 5.26 7.09
N LEU A 77 19.35 3.99 7.38
CA LEU A 77 19.71 3.29 8.61
C LEU A 77 20.89 2.33 8.39
N PRO A 78 21.60 1.91 9.44
CA PRO A 78 22.64 0.90 9.33
C PRO A 78 22.11 -0.43 8.79
N GLU A 79 22.96 -1.14 8.05
CA GLU A 79 22.66 -2.48 7.53
C GLU A 79 22.89 -3.59 8.57
N GLY A 80 22.22 -4.72 8.39
CA GLY A 80 22.44 -5.92 9.19
C GLY A 80 21.97 -5.83 10.64
N VAL A 81 21.20 -4.79 11.01
CA VAL A 81 20.65 -4.61 12.36
C VAL A 81 19.12 -4.72 12.35
N PRO A 82 18.49 -5.01 13.52
CA PRO A 82 17.04 -4.92 13.64
C PRO A 82 16.56 -3.50 13.34
N LEU A 83 15.46 -3.39 12.53
CA LEU A 83 14.91 -2.11 12.10
C LEU A 83 13.43 -1.99 12.48
N THR A 84 13.03 -0.80 12.86
CA THR A 84 11.61 -0.44 13.06
C THR A 84 11.31 0.80 12.22
N VAL A 85 10.17 0.80 11.52
CA VAL A 85 9.68 1.96 10.78
C VAL A 85 8.21 2.18 11.12
N ASP A 86 7.87 3.39 11.55
CA ASP A 86 6.51 3.85 11.75
C ASP A 86 6.15 4.86 10.66
N GLY A 87 5.07 4.60 9.91
CA GLY A 87 4.53 5.48 8.88
C GLY A 87 3.30 6.25 9.36
N TYR A 88 3.27 7.56 9.13
CA TYR A 88 2.21 8.48 9.55
C TYR A 88 1.63 9.21 8.33
N VAL A 89 0.44 8.80 7.93
CA VAL A 89 -0.25 9.37 6.75
C VAL A 89 -1.09 10.56 7.15
N ARG A 90 -1.00 11.60 6.36
CA ARG A 90 -1.86 12.77 6.42
C ARG A 90 -2.23 13.24 5.03
N THR A 91 -3.51 13.48 4.82
CA THR A 91 -4.03 14.02 3.56
C THR A 91 -5.23 14.92 3.82
N ASP A 92 -5.53 15.80 2.89
CA ASP A 92 -6.80 16.54 2.83
C ASP A 92 -7.66 16.11 1.63
N ALA A 93 -7.26 15.05 0.93
CA ALA A 93 -7.99 14.55 -0.23
C ALA A 93 -9.36 13.96 0.13
N VAL A 94 -10.26 13.99 -0.83
CA VAL A 94 -11.56 13.31 -0.79
C VAL A 94 -11.45 12.02 -1.60
N PHE A 95 -11.94 10.93 -1.03
CA PHE A 95 -11.96 9.64 -1.72
C PHE A 95 -12.86 9.66 -2.96
N SER A 96 -12.45 8.93 -4.00
CA SER A 96 -13.28 8.72 -5.18
C SER A 96 -14.43 7.74 -4.89
N GLY A 97 -15.48 7.81 -5.69
CA GLY A 97 -16.59 6.83 -5.64
C GLY A 97 -16.10 5.39 -5.83
N GLY A 98 -15.12 5.18 -6.72
CA GLY A 98 -14.49 3.88 -6.93
C GLY A 98 -13.76 3.37 -5.69
N THR A 99 -12.93 4.21 -5.06
CA THR A 99 -12.23 3.88 -3.81
C THR A 99 -13.22 3.56 -2.69
N PHE A 100 -14.31 4.33 -2.57
CA PHE A 100 -15.36 4.06 -1.58
C PHE A 100 -16.05 2.71 -1.84
N ALA A 101 -16.38 2.40 -3.08
CA ALA A 101 -17.02 1.13 -3.46
C ALA A 101 -16.12 -0.08 -3.18
N SER A 102 -14.83 0.00 -3.53
CA SER A 102 -13.84 -1.05 -3.21
C SER A 102 -13.65 -1.21 -1.70
N ALA A 103 -13.52 -0.10 -0.95
CA ALA A 103 -13.40 -0.15 0.51
C ALA A 103 -14.64 -0.78 1.17
N LEU A 104 -15.84 -0.39 0.75
CA LEU A 104 -17.09 -0.96 1.26
C LEU A 104 -17.22 -2.46 0.93
N THR A 105 -16.78 -2.87 -0.26
CA THR A 105 -16.73 -4.28 -0.67
C THR A 105 -15.75 -5.06 0.21
N ALA A 106 -14.54 -4.56 0.40
CA ALA A 106 -13.51 -5.18 1.25
C ALA A 106 -13.98 -5.30 2.71
N MET A 107 -14.59 -4.25 3.28
CA MET A 107 -15.16 -4.27 4.63
C MET A 107 -16.24 -5.36 4.80
N GLY A 108 -17.07 -5.59 3.78
CA GLY A 108 -18.10 -6.62 3.79
C GLY A 108 -17.59 -8.05 3.62
N ARG A 109 -16.30 -8.24 3.33
CA ARG A 109 -15.66 -9.53 3.04
C ARG A 109 -14.59 -9.94 4.07
N GLY A 110 -14.68 -9.43 5.29
CA GLY A 110 -13.71 -9.68 6.36
C GLY A 110 -13.35 -11.17 6.56
N PRO A 111 -14.32 -12.10 6.66
CA PRO A 111 -14.03 -13.53 6.80
C PRO A 111 -13.24 -14.12 5.62
N GLN A 112 -13.56 -13.73 4.39
CA GLN A 112 -12.88 -14.19 3.18
C GLN A 112 -11.43 -13.65 3.14
N MET A 113 -11.26 -12.37 3.46
CA MET A 113 -9.93 -11.74 3.59
C MET A 113 -9.06 -12.44 4.62
N LEU A 114 -9.62 -12.83 5.78
CA LEU A 114 -8.87 -13.54 6.82
C LEU A 114 -8.48 -14.94 6.37
N ARG A 115 -9.37 -15.67 5.67
CA ARG A 115 -9.08 -17.02 5.12
C ARG A 115 -7.95 -16.93 4.09
N ALA A 116 -8.07 -16.06 3.09
CA ALA A 116 -7.03 -15.89 2.07
C ALA A 116 -5.66 -15.53 2.70
N ALA A 117 -5.65 -14.65 3.71
CA ALA A 117 -4.43 -14.30 4.42
C ALA A 117 -3.82 -15.48 5.22
N GLN A 118 -4.65 -16.36 5.81
CA GLN A 118 -4.18 -17.56 6.50
C GLN A 118 -3.61 -18.58 5.53
N GLU A 119 -4.33 -18.86 4.44
CA GLU A 119 -3.89 -19.77 3.38
C GLU A 119 -2.57 -19.31 2.77
N ARG A 120 -2.45 -18.04 2.42
CA ARG A 120 -1.21 -17.47 1.92
C ARG A 120 -0.03 -17.66 2.89
N ARG A 121 -0.23 -17.43 4.20
CA ARG A 121 0.82 -17.64 5.21
C ARG A 121 1.32 -19.07 5.29
N LEU A 122 0.49 -20.03 4.96
CA LEU A 122 0.87 -21.46 4.92
C LEU A 122 1.69 -21.77 3.66
N HIS A 123 1.43 -21.10 2.55
CA HIS A 123 2.12 -21.29 1.26
C HIS A 123 3.40 -20.47 1.13
N GLU A 124 3.44 -19.27 1.73
CA GLU A 124 4.64 -18.43 1.66
C GLU A 124 5.86 -19.11 2.31
N PRO A 125 7.03 -19.11 1.64
CA PRO A 125 8.27 -19.63 2.20
C PRO A 125 8.60 -18.96 3.54
N ARG A 126 9.04 -19.76 4.51
CA ARG A 126 9.51 -19.23 5.80
C ARG A 126 10.85 -18.52 5.60
N LEU A 127 10.98 -17.32 6.16
CA LEU A 127 12.27 -16.64 6.21
C LEU A 127 13.21 -17.38 7.19
N VAL A 128 14.39 -17.79 6.72
CA VAL A 128 15.41 -18.40 7.55
C VAL A 128 16.32 -17.30 8.10
N GLY A 129 16.47 -17.27 9.43
CA GLY A 129 17.34 -16.28 10.11
C GLY A 129 16.84 -14.83 10.09
N ARG A 130 15.67 -14.57 9.52
CA ARG A 130 15.08 -13.22 9.42
C ARG A 130 13.63 -13.19 9.85
N ARG A 131 13.14 -11.99 10.23
CA ARG A 131 11.73 -11.73 10.52
C ARG A 131 11.28 -10.42 9.89
N ALA A 132 10.09 -10.41 9.28
CA ALA A 132 9.39 -9.21 8.86
C ALA A 132 7.98 -9.26 9.44
N ARG A 133 7.52 -8.15 10.01
CA ARG A 133 6.23 -8.07 10.69
C ARG A 133 5.59 -6.69 10.49
N ALA A 134 4.27 -6.68 10.33
CA ALA A 134 3.48 -5.45 10.29
C ALA A 134 2.35 -5.48 11.33
N PRO A 135 2.66 -5.35 12.64
CA PRO A 135 1.64 -5.31 13.68
C PRO A 135 0.80 -4.04 13.59
N GLN A 136 -0.48 -4.13 13.90
CA GLN A 136 -1.42 -3.02 13.74
C GLN A 136 -1.14 -1.81 14.66
N GLY A 137 -0.42 -1.96 15.75
CA GLY A 137 -0.21 -0.90 16.73
C GLY A 137 -1.47 -0.54 17.52
N ALA A 138 -1.38 0.49 18.37
CA ALA A 138 -2.48 1.04 19.14
C ALA A 138 -2.59 2.56 18.94
N PRO A 139 -3.78 3.17 19.11
CA PRO A 139 -3.91 4.62 19.11
C PRO A 139 -3.00 5.26 20.16
N HIS A 140 -2.26 6.30 19.79
CA HIS A 140 -1.38 7.03 20.71
C HIS A 140 -1.14 8.47 20.23
N PHE A 141 -0.64 9.33 21.11
CA PHE A 141 -0.09 10.61 20.70
C PHE A 141 1.37 10.40 20.27
N SER A 142 1.72 10.85 19.05
CA SER A 142 3.08 10.79 18.54
C SER A 142 3.77 12.14 18.76
N PRO A 143 4.78 12.22 19.64
CA PRO A 143 5.58 13.43 19.80
C PRO A 143 6.32 13.81 18.52
N GLU A 144 6.75 12.83 17.72
CA GLU A 144 7.51 13.01 16.48
C GLU A 144 6.73 13.77 15.39
N THR A 145 5.41 13.58 15.37
CA THR A 145 4.52 14.26 14.41
C THR A 145 3.72 15.39 15.05
N GLY A 146 3.63 15.42 16.40
CA GLY A 146 2.77 16.33 17.15
C GLY A 146 1.27 16.08 16.92
N THR A 147 0.90 14.82 16.65
CA THR A 147 -0.47 14.44 16.28
C THR A 147 -0.90 13.13 16.94
N TRP A 148 -2.20 12.85 16.93
CA TRP A 148 -2.73 11.55 17.28
C TRP A 148 -2.52 10.57 16.14
N ALA A 149 -1.95 9.42 16.44
CA ALA A 149 -1.70 8.31 15.54
C ALA A 149 -2.78 7.24 15.70
N LEU A 150 -3.57 7.01 14.67
CA LEU A 150 -4.64 6.00 14.64
C LEU A 150 -4.23 4.88 13.69
N PRO A 151 -4.22 3.61 14.14
CA PRO A 151 -3.90 2.48 13.26
C PRO A 151 -4.83 2.44 12.04
N LEU A 152 -4.25 2.27 10.85
CA LEU A 152 -4.99 2.10 9.60
C LEU A 152 -4.96 0.62 9.17
N PRO A 153 -6.12 -0.06 9.09
CA PRO A 153 -6.21 -1.45 8.66
C PRO A 153 -6.30 -1.55 7.13
N THR A 154 -5.32 -0.96 6.44
CA THR A 154 -5.20 -0.95 4.97
C THR A 154 -4.30 -2.06 4.45
N LEU A 155 -4.12 -2.17 3.14
CA LEU A 155 -3.22 -3.13 2.50
C LEU A 155 -1.73 -2.78 2.73
N ASP A 156 -1.41 -1.49 2.85
CA ASP A 156 -0.04 -0.96 2.88
C ASP A 156 0.91 -1.69 3.85
N PRO A 157 0.55 -1.95 5.12
CA PRO A 157 1.44 -2.66 6.04
C PRO A 157 1.86 -4.04 5.53
N ARG A 158 0.97 -4.73 4.81
CA ARG A 158 1.25 -6.05 4.24
C ARG A 158 2.20 -5.95 3.05
N VAL A 159 2.06 -4.91 2.23
CA VAL A 159 2.98 -4.66 1.09
C VAL A 159 4.38 -4.37 1.62
N VAL A 160 4.52 -3.46 2.61
CA VAL A 160 5.82 -3.16 3.24
C VAL A 160 6.44 -4.40 3.92
N GLU A 161 5.63 -5.22 4.60
CA GLU A 161 6.10 -6.49 5.19
C GLU A 161 6.65 -7.43 4.10
N ARG A 162 5.97 -7.53 2.95
CA ARG A 162 6.41 -8.38 1.83
C ARG A 162 7.69 -7.84 1.20
N SER A 163 7.83 -6.53 1.06
CA SER A 163 9.08 -5.92 0.63
C SER A 163 10.24 -6.25 1.58
N ALA A 164 9.98 -6.19 2.89
CA ALA A 164 10.97 -6.57 3.90
C ALA A 164 11.30 -8.07 3.88
N ARG A 165 10.38 -8.94 3.44
CA ARG A 165 10.65 -10.37 3.23
C ARG A 165 11.54 -10.59 2.01
N GLY A 166 11.34 -9.82 0.93
CA GLY A 166 12.06 -9.96 -0.34
C GLY A 166 13.43 -9.29 -0.37
N LEU A 167 13.67 -8.29 0.49
CA LEU A 167 14.89 -7.47 0.45
C LEU A 167 15.71 -7.60 1.76
N GLU A 168 16.95 -8.03 1.65
CA GLU A 168 17.85 -8.17 2.81
C GLU A 168 18.15 -6.83 3.49
N ARG A 169 18.05 -5.72 2.75
CA ARG A 169 18.26 -4.36 3.24
C ARG A 169 17.41 -3.99 4.46
N TYR A 170 16.28 -4.67 4.66
CA TYR A 170 15.41 -4.48 5.83
C TYR A 170 15.93 -5.16 7.12
N GLY A 171 17.10 -5.80 7.07
CA GLY A 171 17.79 -6.37 8.22
C GLY A 171 17.17 -7.69 8.75
N PRO A 172 17.74 -8.20 9.88
CA PRO A 172 17.36 -9.52 10.42
C PRO A 172 16.01 -9.53 11.13
N ASP A 173 15.54 -8.44 11.71
CA ASP A 173 14.22 -8.30 12.34
C ASP A 173 13.64 -6.94 11.98
N PHE A 174 12.64 -6.93 11.11
CA PHE A 174 11.97 -5.72 10.65
C PHE A 174 10.55 -5.64 11.19
N ARG A 175 10.17 -4.42 11.61
CA ARG A 175 8.81 -4.10 12.05
C ARG A 175 8.33 -2.81 11.41
N TYR A 176 7.14 -2.88 10.78
CA TYR A 176 6.45 -1.72 10.24
C TYR A 176 5.11 -1.51 10.95
N ARG A 177 4.76 -0.25 11.25
CA ARG A 177 3.45 0.15 11.73
C ARG A 177 2.92 1.33 10.91
N HIS A 178 1.61 1.38 10.75
CA HIS A 178 0.96 2.33 9.84
C HIS A 178 -0.18 3.07 10.53
N PHE A 179 -0.14 4.40 10.49
CA PHE A 179 -1.06 5.25 11.23
C PHE A 179 -1.61 6.40 10.38
N ALA A 180 -2.90 6.73 10.55
CA ALA A 180 -3.42 8.03 10.20
C ALA A 180 -2.98 9.07 11.24
N SER A 181 -2.53 10.22 10.76
CA SER A 181 -2.07 11.34 11.58
C SER A 181 -3.19 12.39 11.70
N VAL A 182 -3.76 12.56 12.90
CA VAL A 182 -4.91 13.42 13.17
C VAL A 182 -4.54 14.50 14.20
N LYS A 183 -4.79 15.78 13.88
CA LYS A 183 -4.36 16.90 14.73
C LYS A 183 -5.07 16.95 16.08
N HIS A 184 -6.36 16.63 16.14
CA HIS A 184 -7.20 16.86 17.30
C HIS A 184 -7.81 15.56 17.82
N LEU A 185 -7.72 15.33 19.12
CA LEU A 185 -8.28 14.13 19.77
C LEU A 185 -9.78 13.91 19.49
N PRO A 186 -10.66 14.94 19.53
CA PRO A 186 -12.07 14.73 19.19
C PRO A 186 -12.29 14.21 17.77
N MET A 187 -11.50 14.67 16.79
CA MET A 187 -11.53 14.15 15.42
C MET A 187 -11.03 12.70 15.35
N ALA A 188 -10.03 12.35 16.14
CA ALA A 188 -9.52 11.00 16.23
C ALA A 188 -10.59 10.04 16.76
N ILE A 189 -11.26 10.40 17.86
CA ILE A 189 -12.34 9.60 18.46
C ILE A 189 -13.52 9.50 17.49
N GLY A 190 -13.99 10.62 16.94
CA GLY A 190 -15.10 10.67 15.99
C GLY A 190 -14.83 9.88 14.71
N GLY A 191 -13.63 10.00 14.16
CA GLY A 191 -13.20 9.24 12.97
C GLY A 191 -13.15 7.73 13.22
N THR A 192 -12.61 7.30 14.36
CA THR A 192 -12.58 5.88 14.75
C THR A 192 -13.99 5.32 14.91
N ALA A 193 -14.88 6.06 15.59
CA ALA A 193 -16.28 5.66 15.74
C ALA A 193 -17.00 5.58 14.39
N ALA A 194 -16.79 6.55 13.49
CA ALA A 194 -17.39 6.56 12.15
C ALA A 194 -16.91 5.36 11.32
N ILE A 195 -15.61 5.04 11.34
CA ILE A 195 -15.07 3.85 10.67
C ILE A 195 -15.69 2.57 11.27
N GLY A 196 -15.78 2.45 12.58
CA GLY A 196 -16.39 1.30 13.24
C GLY A 196 -17.87 1.11 12.84
N LEU A 197 -18.65 2.21 12.78
CA LEU A 197 -20.03 2.20 12.31
C LEU A 197 -20.13 1.80 10.82
N LEU A 198 -19.23 2.31 9.99
CA LEU A 198 -19.19 1.96 8.56
C LEU A 198 -18.86 0.47 8.34
N VAL A 199 -17.88 -0.05 9.08
CA VAL A 199 -17.52 -1.48 9.05
C VAL A 199 -18.71 -2.34 9.50
N GLY A 200 -19.40 -1.95 10.59
CA GLY A 200 -20.61 -2.62 11.06
C GLY A 200 -21.73 -2.61 10.03
N ALA A 201 -22.00 -1.45 9.41
CA ALA A 201 -23.00 -1.30 8.37
C ALA A 201 -22.66 -2.13 7.11
N ALA A 202 -21.38 -2.23 6.75
CA ALA A 202 -20.92 -3.04 5.62
C ALA A 202 -21.17 -4.54 5.79
N GLN A 203 -21.32 -5.04 7.03
CA GLN A 203 -21.69 -6.44 7.30
C GLN A 203 -23.17 -6.73 6.97
N ILE A 204 -24.04 -5.71 6.92
CA ILE A 204 -25.47 -5.86 6.67
C ILE A 204 -25.72 -5.65 5.16
N PRO A 205 -26.16 -6.70 4.40
CA PRO A 205 -26.33 -6.59 2.95
C PRO A 205 -27.21 -5.43 2.49
N ALA A 206 -28.31 -5.17 3.19
CA ALA A 206 -29.23 -4.07 2.88
C ALA A 206 -28.57 -2.68 3.08
N ALA A 207 -27.82 -2.50 4.19
CA ALA A 207 -27.12 -1.25 4.48
C ALA A 207 -25.97 -1.04 3.48
N ARG A 208 -25.22 -2.09 3.12
CA ARG A 208 -24.16 -2.03 2.11
C ARG A 208 -24.72 -1.63 0.75
N LYS A 209 -25.82 -2.25 0.31
CA LYS A 209 -26.51 -1.89 -0.95
C LYS A 209 -26.99 -0.44 -0.95
N TRP A 210 -27.53 0.02 0.15
CA TRP A 210 -27.99 1.40 0.33
C TRP A 210 -26.83 2.41 0.31
N LEU A 211 -25.69 2.10 0.96
CA LEU A 211 -24.48 2.92 0.92
C LEU A 211 -23.88 2.98 -0.49
N SER A 212 -23.77 1.84 -1.17
CA SER A 212 -23.26 1.76 -2.54
C SER A 212 -24.12 2.54 -3.54
N ALA A 213 -25.43 2.56 -3.35
CA ALA A 213 -26.36 3.30 -4.23
C ALA A 213 -26.28 4.83 -4.10
N ARG A 214 -25.60 5.34 -3.05
CA ARG A 214 -25.43 6.79 -2.80
C ARG A 214 -24.16 7.37 -3.39
N VAL A 215 -23.24 6.53 -3.77
CA VAL A 215 -21.97 6.96 -4.36
C VAL A 215 -21.90 6.38 -5.78
N GLU A 216 -22.17 7.23 -6.76
CA GLU A 216 -22.13 6.81 -8.15
C GLU A 216 -20.71 6.47 -8.58
N PRO A 217 -20.49 5.32 -9.26
CA PRO A 217 -19.20 5.03 -9.87
C PRO A 217 -18.77 6.16 -10.82
N GLY A 218 -17.50 6.54 -10.77
CA GLY A 218 -16.96 7.63 -11.58
C GLY A 218 -17.14 9.03 -10.99
N THR A 219 -17.89 9.19 -9.88
CA THR A 219 -17.93 10.47 -9.18
C THR A 219 -16.69 10.68 -8.34
N GLY A 220 -16.20 11.92 -8.30
CA GLY A 220 -15.03 12.30 -7.53
C GLY A 220 -14.93 13.81 -7.39
N PRO A 221 -13.93 14.30 -6.66
CA PRO A 221 -13.71 15.73 -6.51
C PRO A 221 -13.43 16.37 -7.88
N ASP A 222 -13.93 17.59 -8.06
CA ASP A 222 -13.66 18.39 -9.24
C ASP A 222 -12.16 18.73 -9.39
N GLU A 223 -11.77 19.25 -10.55
CA GLU A 223 -10.38 19.57 -10.85
C GLU A 223 -9.81 20.61 -9.88
N GLN A 224 -10.61 21.61 -9.48
CA GLN A 224 -10.17 22.64 -8.56
C GLN A 224 -9.88 22.06 -7.17
N ARG A 225 -10.71 21.16 -6.69
CA ARG A 225 -10.50 20.46 -5.42
C ARG A 225 -9.27 19.55 -5.49
N ARG A 226 -9.08 18.80 -6.60
CA ARG A 226 -7.89 17.95 -6.81
C ARG A 226 -6.60 18.77 -6.83
N ARG A 227 -6.56 19.91 -7.50
CA ARG A 227 -5.39 20.79 -7.53
C ARG A 227 -4.97 21.35 -6.17
N ARG A 228 -5.88 21.39 -5.19
CA ARG A 228 -5.60 21.83 -3.81
C ARG A 228 -5.28 20.68 -2.87
N SER A 229 -5.61 19.46 -3.28
CA SER A 229 -5.38 18.26 -2.46
C SER A 229 -3.89 17.94 -2.38
N TRP A 230 -3.52 17.38 -1.25
CA TRP A 230 -2.14 16.98 -0.98
C TRP A 230 -2.12 15.77 -0.06
N PHE A 231 -1.00 15.08 -0.07
CA PHE A 231 -0.69 14.06 0.94
C PHE A 231 0.74 14.21 1.46
N THR A 232 0.95 13.67 2.65
CA THR A 232 2.26 13.50 3.26
C THR A 232 2.27 12.17 4.01
N VAL A 233 3.29 11.37 3.81
CA VAL A 233 3.60 10.20 4.64
C VAL A 233 4.94 10.46 5.31
N ARG A 234 4.94 10.59 6.64
CA ARG A 234 6.15 10.73 7.44
C ARG A 234 6.53 9.39 8.00
N PHE A 235 7.83 9.11 7.98
CA PHE A 235 8.37 7.89 8.55
C PHE A 235 9.34 8.22 9.68
N VAL A 236 9.26 7.42 10.73
CA VAL A 236 10.25 7.39 11.81
C VAL A 236 10.91 6.02 11.73
N GLY A 237 12.17 6.00 11.33
CA GLY A 237 12.98 4.80 11.22
C GLY A 237 13.98 4.69 12.36
N GLU A 238 14.11 3.50 12.97
CA GLU A 238 15.03 3.23 14.06
C GLU A 238 15.81 1.94 13.82
N GLY A 239 17.10 1.95 14.11
CA GLY A 239 17.96 0.77 14.04
C GLY A 239 19.42 1.08 14.36
N GLY A 240 20.12 0.16 15.02
CA GLY A 240 21.53 0.31 15.36
C GLY A 240 21.84 1.55 16.22
N GLY A 241 20.93 1.96 17.09
CA GLY A 241 21.07 3.17 17.91
C GLY A 241 20.84 4.48 17.13
N ARG A 242 20.49 4.42 15.85
CA ARG A 242 20.21 5.57 15.00
C ARG A 242 18.69 5.74 14.80
N ARG A 243 18.24 7.00 14.81
CA ARG A 243 16.86 7.38 14.43
C ARG A 243 16.91 8.32 13.24
N VAL A 244 16.05 8.08 12.27
CA VAL A 244 15.94 8.91 11.07
C VAL A 244 14.49 9.28 10.81
N TYR A 245 14.28 10.45 10.23
CA TYR A 245 12.98 10.94 9.81
C TYR A 245 13.00 11.13 8.30
N THR A 246 12.03 10.55 7.62
CA THR A 246 11.85 10.75 6.18
C THR A 246 10.43 11.16 5.86
N GLU A 247 10.21 11.68 4.67
CA GLU A 247 8.90 12.13 4.24
C GLU A 247 8.73 11.87 2.75
N VAL A 248 7.56 11.32 2.40
CA VAL A 248 7.07 11.27 1.02
C VAL A 248 5.88 12.20 0.91
N SER A 249 5.83 13.05 -0.12
CA SER A 249 4.72 13.99 -0.31
C SER A 249 4.44 14.26 -1.79
N GLY A 250 3.19 14.60 -2.07
CA GLY A 250 2.69 14.91 -3.41
C GLY A 250 1.37 15.66 -3.38
N GLY A 251 0.77 15.80 -4.56
CA GLY A 251 -0.52 16.43 -4.78
C GLY A 251 -1.70 15.52 -4.42
N ASP A 252 -2.70 15.48 -5.29
CA ASP A 252 -3.92 14.68 -5.10
C ASP A 252 -3.66 13.17 -5.13
N PRO A 253 -3.77 12.45 -4.01
CA PRO A 253 -3.52 11.02 -3.96
C PRO A 253 -4.61 10.18 -4.62
N GLY A 254 -5.82 10.74 -4.78
CA GLY A 254 -6.98 10.00 -5.27
C GLY A 254 -6.97 9.74 -6.78
N TYR A 255 -6.44 10.69 -7.55
CA TYR A 255 -6.41 10.61 -9.01
C TYR A 255 -5.05 10.98 -9.59
N GLY A 256 -4.58 12.21 -9.34
CA GLY A 256 -3.38 12.74 -9.98
C GLY A 256 -2.13 11.93 -9.68
N GLU A 257 -1.82 11.77 -8.41
CA GLU A 257 -0.61 11.04 -8.01
C GLU A 257 -0.76 9.52 -8.15
N THR A 258 -1.96 8.97 -7.93
CA THR A 258 -2.23 7.54 -8.18
C THR A 258 -2.04 7.17 -9.64
N ALA A 259 -2.57 7.97 -10.58
CA ALA A 259 -2.38 7.73 -12.02
C ALA A 259 -0.90 7.83 -12.42
N LYS A 260 -0.17 8.79 -11.86
CA LYS A 260 1.27 8.96 -12.04
C LYS A 260 2.04 7.75 -11.51
N MET A 261 1.75 7.29 -10.29
CA MET A 261 2.41 6.13 -9.69
C MET A 261 2.20 4.87 -10.53
N LEU A 262 0.97 4.60 -10.99
CA LEU A 262 0.69 3.47 -11.87
C LEU A 262 1.43 3.58 -13.19
N ALA A 263 1.43 4.77 -13.82
CA ALA A 263 2.09 4.98 -15.09
C ALA A 263 3.61 4.76 -14.95
N GLU A 264 4.25 5.37 -13.95
CA GLU A 264 5.69 5.22 -13.73
C GLU A 264 6.10 3.79 -13.34
N ALA A 265 5.30 3.10 -12.51
CA ALA A 265 5.53 1.69 -12.21
C ALA A 265 5.42 0.81 -13.48
N SER A 266 4.44 1.11 -14.31
CA SER A 266 4.23 0.41 -15.57
C SER A 266 5.37 0.65 -16.56
N LEU A 267 5.81 1.90 -16.69
CA LEU A 267 6.94 2.27 -17.55
C LEU A 267 8.25 1.68 -17.03
N ALA A 268 8.47 1.66 -15.71
CA ALA A 268 9.65 1.04 -15.12
C ALA A 268 9.73 -0.46 -15.49
N LEU A 269 8.63 -1.21 -15.30
CA LEU A 269 8.57 -2.64 -15.66
C LEU A 269 8.80 -2.88 -17.14
N ALA A 270 8.38 -1.96 -18.01
CA ALA A 270 8.46 -2.13 -19.47
C ALA A 270 9.80 -1.72 -20.07
N LEU A 271 10.49 -0.75 -19.48
CA LEU A 271 11.58 -0.03 -20.15
C LEU A 271 12.90 0.00 -19.38
N ASP A 272 12.88 -0.19 -18.05
CA ASP A 272 14.09 -0.05 -17.24
C ASP A 272 14.83 -1.38 -17.08
N ASP A 273 16.12 -1.28 -16.81
CA ASP A 273 16.93 -2.42 -16.36
C ASP A 273 16.68 -2.65 -14.87
N LEU A 274 15.93 -3.69 -14.55
CA LEU A 274 15.41 -3.98 -13.20
C LEU A 274 16.02 -5.27 -12.65
N PRO A 275 16.02 -5.46 -11.31
CA PRO A 275 16.40 -6.73 -10.72
C PRO A 275 15.62 -7.89 -11.31
N ALA A 276 16.30 -9.02 -11.54
CA ALA A 276 15.66 -10.25 -12.02
C ALA A 276 14.70 -10.80 -10.95
N THR A 277 13.41 -10.51 -11.13
CA THR A 277 12.32 -10.95 -10.24
C THR A 277 11.17 -11.52 -11.06
N SER A 278 10.40 -12.45 -10.47
CA SER A 278 9.19 -13.03 -11.09
C SER A 278 8.20 -13.46 -10.00
N GLY A 279 6.97 -13.77 -10.40
CA GLY A 279 5.88 -14.05 -9.47
C GLY A 279 5.21 -12.79 -8.96
N GLN A 280 4.45 -12.91 -7.86
CA GLN A 280 3.85 -11.74 -7.22
C GLN A 280 4.88 -11.04 -6.34
N VAL A 281 5.27 -9.85 -6.74
CA VAL A 281 6.29 -9.01 -6.09
C VAL A 281 5.72 -7.64 -5.76
N THR A 282 6.37 -6.93 -4.81
CA THR A 282 6.00 -5.56 -4.46
C THR A 282 6.74 -4.54 -5.31
N THR A 283 6.34 -3.28 -5.24
CA THR A 283 6.97 -2.18 -5.97
C THR A 283 8.44 -2.00 -5.58
N ALA A 284 8.78 -2.10 -4.29
CA ALA A 284 10.17 -2.00 -3.85
C ALA A 284 11.02 -3.21 -4.28
N VAL A 285 10.45 -4.43 -4.29
CA VAL A 285 11.17 -5.64 -4.71
C VAL A 285 11.39 -5.67 -6.22
N ALA A 286 10.37 -5.31 -7.00
CA ALA A 286 10.46 -5.38 -8.46
C ALA A 286 11.29 -4.26 -9.06
N MET A 287 11.20 -3.03 -8.51
CA MET A 287 11.66 -1.82 -9.17
C MET A 287 12.58 -0.94 -8.29
N GLY A 288 12.44 -0.99 -6.98
CA GLY A 288 13.33 -0.33 -6.01
C GLY A 288 13.70 1.11 -6.39
N ASP A 289 15.00 1.33 -6.61
CA ASP A 289 15.57 2.64 -6.93
C ASP A 289 15.07 3.19 -8.26
N ALA A 290 14.87 2.35 -9.28
CA ALA A 290 14.40 2.81 -10.58
C ALA A 290 13.03 3.49 -10.47
N LEU A 291 12.08 2.88 -9.76
CA LEU A 291 10.78 3.51 -9.56
C LEU A 291 10.86 4.74 -8.65
N LEU A 292 11.72 4.73 -7.63
CA LEU A 292 11.92 5.88 -6.76
C LEU A 292 12.44 7.10 -7.56
N GLU A 293 13.43 6.91 -8.43
CA GLU A 293 13.97 7.96 -9.29
C GLU A 293 12.92 8.48 -10.30
N ARG A 294 12.15 7.58 -10.92
CA ARG A 294 11.05 7.96 -11.82
C ARG A 294 10.00 8.81 -11.13
N LEU A 295 9.58 8.42 -9.94
CA LEU A 295 8.58 9.16 -9.17
C LEU A 295 9.10 10.53 -8.73
N GLN A 296 10.39 10.65 -8.39
CA GLN A 296 11.00 11.93 -8.08
C GLN A 296 11.06 12.83 -9.33
N ALA A 297 11.44 12.29 -10.48
CA ALA A 297 11.43 13.00 -11.74
C ALA A 297 10.01 13.44 -12.16
N ALA A 298 8.99 12.63 -11.83
CA ALA A 298 7.58 12.93 -12.04
C ALA A 298 6.99 13.91 -10.99
N GLY A 299 7.79 14.36 -10.00
CA GLY A 299 7.44 15.44 -9.07
C GLY A 299 6.98 14.99 -7.68
N LEU A 300 6.98 13.68 -7.35
CA LEU A 300 6.85 13.23 -5.97
C LEU A 300 8.12 13.56 -5.19
N ARG A 301 7.97 13.91 -3.92
CA ARG A 301 9.12 14.30 -3.10
C ARG A 301 9.41 13.21 -2.07
N PHE A 302 10.64 12.68 -2.12
CA PHE A 302 11.21 11.82 -1.11
C PHE A 302 12.37 12.58 -0.47
N ARG A 303 12.30 12.81 0.83
CA ARG A 303 13.34 13.60 1.53
C ARG A 303 13.65 13.06 2.92
N VAL A 304 14.87 13.23 3.35
CA VAL A 304 15.24 13.12 4.77
C VAL A 304 14.76 14.40 5.45
N ALA A 305 13.97 14.24 6.50
CA ALA A 305 13.40 15.35 7.26
C ALA A 305 14.23 15.59 8.54
N ALA A 306 14.24 16.83 9.03
CA ALA A 306 14.79 17.11 10.36
C ALA A 306 13.88 16.54 11.46
N SER A 307 14.46 16.15 12.60
CA SER A 307 13.70 15.96 13.84
C SER A 307 12.98 17.27 14.18
N ARG A 308 11.73 17.19 14.62
CA ARG A 308 11.03 18.37 15.17
C ARG A 308 11.50 18.67 16.59
#